data_fa83b8a0c86f4c6a12a3921402d5af00
#
_entry.id   fa83b8a0c86f4c6a12a3921402d5af00
#
_cell.length_a   1.000
_cell.length_b   1.000
_cell.length_c   1.000
_cell.angle_alpha   90.00
_cell.angle_beta   90.00
_cell.angle_gamma   90.00
#
_symmetry.space_group_name_H-M   'P 1'
#
loop_
_entity.id
_entity.type
_entity.pdbx_description
1 polymer ?
#
loop_
_entity_poly.entity_id
_entity_poly.type
_entity_poly.pdbx_seq_one_letter_code
_entity_poly.pdbx_strand_id
1 'polypeptide(L)'
;MVIMEHPCRYEFDSVQHPSYIDFFDEVLADTTDAAKIEEKYEARFAEDPWYRQLYRKSHAYHGVHPFYAWYWAAHALQYAGDIVVVGGDRETVHRLGFKCASSLEDAFEIAEQTVGRYPSVTHIRTPPLMLADVK
;
A
#
# COMPACT_ATOMS: atom_id res chain seq x y z
N MET A 1 -7.52 -13.02 4.52
CA MET A 1 -6.21 -12.61 5.02
C MET A 1 -5.12 -12.90 3.99
N VAL A 2 -4.11 -12.05 3.90
CA VAL A 2 -2.99 -12.19 2.96
C VAL A 2 -1.68 -12.14 3.75
N ILE A 3 -0.75 -13.07 3.46
CA ILE A 3 0.64 -13.01 3.93
C ILE A 3 1.51 -12.86 2.69
N MET A 4 2.41 -11.87 2.69
CA MET A 4 3.35 -11.63 1.60
C MET A 4 4.77 -11.45 2.14
N GLU A 5 5.73 -12.11 1.52
CA GLU A 5 7.14 -11.87 1.76
C GLU A 5 7.62 -10.78 0.80
N HIS A 6 7.99 -9.61 1.33
CA HIS A 6 8.41 -8.47 0.54
C HIS A 6 9.30 -7.53 1.35
N PRO A 7 10.45 -7.10 0.81
CA PRO A 7 11.32 -6.11 1.46
C PRO A 7 10.74 -4.70 1.32
N CYS A 8 9.58 -4.47 1.91
CA CYS A 8 8.92 -3.17 1.89
C CYS A 8 9.80 -2.13 2.59
N ARG A 9 10.26 -1.11 1.86
CA ARG A 9 11.18 -0.07 2.35
C ARG A 9 10.71 1.30 1.92
N TYR A 10 11.11 2.30 2.69
CA TYR A 10 10.96 3.71 2.32
C TYR A 10 12.03 4.09 1.28
N GLU A 11 11.75 3.79 0.02
CA GLU A 11 12.62 4.12 -1.11
C GLU A 11 11.77 4.67 -2.26
N PHE A 12 12.03 5.92 -2.67
CA PHE A 12 11.32 6.59 -3.74
C PHE A 12 12.29 7.20 -4.75
N ASP A 13 11.88 7.22 -6.01
CA ASP A 13 12.49 8.08 -7.00
C ASP A 13 11.90 9.49 -6.90
N SER A 14 12.52 10.32 -6.06
CA SER A 14 12.07 11.69 -5.78
C SER A 14 12.11 12.62 -6.99
N VAL A 15 12.89 12.28 -8.01
CA VAL A 15 12.99 13.08 -9.24
C VAL A 15 11.78 12.85 -10.13
N GLN A 16 11.35 11.60 -10.25
CA GLN A 16 10.21 11.23 -11.09
C GLN A 16 8.87 11.33 -10.37
N HIS A 17 8.86 11.11 -9.06
CA HIS A 17 7.64 10.94 -8.26
C HIS A 17 7.65 11.72 -6.94
N PRO A 18 7.87 13.04 -6.92
CA PRO A 18 7.94 13.79 -5.67
C PRO A 18 6.64 13.70 -4.86
N SER A 19 5.48 13.65 -5.51
CA SER A 19 4.18 13.50 -4.84
C SER A 19 4.04 12.18 -4.07
N TYR A 20 4.84 11.14 -4.38
CA TYR A 20 4.82 9.88 -3.63
C TYR A 20 5.40 10.02 -2.24
N ILE A 21 6.46 10.83 -2.10
CA ILE A 21 7.07 11.12 -0.80
C ILE A 21 6.06 11.86 0.07
N ASP A 22 5.50 12.96 -0.46
CA ASP A 22 4.53 13.77 0.28
C ASP A 22 3.25 12.99 0.61
N PHE A 23 2.81 12.12 -0.30
CA PHE A 23 1.68 11.24 -0.04
C PHE A 23 1.97 10.27 1.10
N PHE A 24 3.14 9.62 1.12
CA PHE A 24 3.52 8.71 2.18
C PHE A 24 3.73 9.42 3.51
N ASP A 25 4.44 10.53 3.51
CA ASP A 25 4.85 11.23 4.72
C ASP A 25 3.71 12.05 5.36
N GLU A 26 2.81 12.59 4.57
CA GLU A 26 1.72 13.43 5.04
C GLU A 26 0.37 12.70 5.04
N VAL A 27 -0.03 12.16 3.89
CA VAL A 27 -1.38 11.61 3.72
C VAL A 27 -1.55 10.30 4.47
N LEU A 28 -0.65 9.34 4.25
CA LEU A 28 -0.70 8.05 4.94
C LEU A 28 -0.32 8.14 6.42
N ALA A 29 0.32 9.23 6.86
CA ALA A 29 0.52 9.50 8.28
C ALA A 29 -0.77 9.90 8.99
N ASP A 30 -1.71 10.51 8.28
CA ASP A 30 -2.99 10.93 8.82
C ASP A 30 -4.04 9.82 8.72
N THR A 31 -4.16 9.18 7.55
CA THR A 31 -5.18 8.15 7.31
C THR A 31 -4.82 7.23 6.15
N THR A 32 -5.28 5.97 6.26
CA THR A 32 -5.24 4.98 5.16
C THR A 32 -6.61 4.78 4.49
N ASP A 33 -7.64 5.44 4.99
CA ASP A 33 -9.01 5.37 4.49
C ASP A 33 -9.15 6.13 3.15
N ALA A 34 -9.45 5.41 2.07
CA ALA A 34 -9.52 5.96 0.72
C ALA A 34 -10.53 7.12 0.60
N ALA A 35 -11.69 7.03 1.23
CA ALA A 35 -12.72 8.07 1.14
C ALA A 35 -12.27 9.36 1.83
N LYS A 36 -11.62 9.25 2.99
CA LYS A 36 -11.05 10.41 3.69
C LYS A 36 -9.88 11.03 2.94
N ILE A 37 -9.06 10.19 2.30
CA ILE A 37 -7.94 10.65 1.47
C ILE A 37 -8.47 11.45 0.27
N GLU A 38 -9.45 10.92 -0.45
CA GLU A 38 -10.09 11.61 -1.57
C GLU A 38 -10.65 12.98 -1.14
N GLU A 39 -11.48 13.00 -0.10
CA GLU A 39 -12.13 14.21 0.38
C GLU A 39 -11.14 15.30 0.82
N LYS A 40 -10.08 14.90 1.56
CA LYS A 40 -9.20 15.85 2.24
C LYS A 40 -8.01 16.31 1.40
N TYR A 41 -7.47 15.43 0.55
CA TYR A 41 -6.15 15.64 -0.04
C TYR A 41 -6.12 15.68 -1.57
N GLU A 42 -6.98 14.94 -2.26
CA GLU A 42 -6.84 14.73 -3.70
C GLU A 42 -6.86 16.04 -4.50
N ALA A 43 -7.81 16.92 -4.21
CA ALA A 43 -7.92 18.21 -4.91
C ALA A 43 -6.66 19.08 -4.72
N ARG A 44 -6.10 19.12 -3.51
CA ARG A 44 -4.86 19.86 -3.21
C ARG A 44 -3.68 19.36 -4.04
N PHE A 45 -3.47 18.04 -4.11
CA PHE A 45 -2.40 17.44 -4.90
C PHE A 45 -2.63 17.61 -6.41
N ALA A 46 -3.88 17.54 -6.87
CA ALA A 46 -4.24 17.77 -8.27
C ALA A 46 -3.99 19.20 -8.72
N GLU A 47 -4.17 20.17 -7.83
CA GLU A 47 -4.07 21.60 -8.14
C GLU A 47 -2.70 22.20 -7.81
N ASP A 48 -1.84 21.48 -7.13
CA ASP A 48 -0.52 21.94 -6.72
C ASP A 48 0.31 22.41 -7.94
N PRO A 49 0.76 23.68 -7.95
CA PRO A 49 1.50 24.24 -9.10
C PRO A 49 2.83 23.54 -9.35
N TRP A 50 3.50 23.04 -8.29
CA TRP A 50 4.77 22.34 -8.37
C TRP A 50 4.61 20.99 -9.05
N TYR A 51 3.63 20.17 -8.63
CA TYR A 51 3.35 18.89 -9.27
C TYR A 51 2.90 19.05 -10.72
N ARG A 52 2.07 20.08 -11.02
CA ARG A 52 1.68 20.41 -12.38
C ARG A 52 2.87 20.80 -13.24
N GLN A 53 3.83 21.56 -12.71
CA GLN A 53 5.05 21.93 -13.42
C GLN A 53 5.90 20.70 -13.72
N LEU A 54 6.14 19.83 -12.72
CA LEU A 54 6.91 18.61 -12.89
C LEU A 54 6.28 17.68 -13.92
N TYR A 55 4.98 17.47 -13.84
CA TYR A 55 4.23 16.67 -14.81
C TYR A 55 4.40 17.21 -16.25
N ARG A 56 4.26 18.52 -16.45
CA ARG A 56 4.29 19.14 -17.77
C ARG A 56 5.68 19.32 -18.35
N LYS A 57 6.72 19.44 -17.53
CA LYS A 57 8.05 19.87 -17.94
C LYS A 57 9.15 18.85 -17.70
N SER A 58 8.97 17.93 -16.77
CA SER A 58 10.02 17.00 -16.31
C SER A 58 9.63 15.53 -16.43
N HIS A 59 8.53 15.23 -17.12
CA HIS A 59 8.01 13.87 -17.29
C HIS A 59 7.71 13.14 -15.97
N ALA A 60 7.56 13.86 -14.85
CA ALA A 60 7.09 13.28 -13.61
C ALA A 60 5.63 12.80 -13.74
N TYR A 61 5.21 11.90 -12.88
CA TYR A 61 3.81 11.52 -12.78
C TYR A 61 2.96 12.69 -12.30
N HIS A 62 1.67 12.66 -12.59
CA HIS A 62 0.73 13.65 -12.07
C HIS A 62 0.67 13.60 -10.54
N GLY A 63 0.43 14.75 -9.88
CA GLY A 63 0.40 14.85 -8.42
C GLY A 63 -0.53 13.84 -7.71
N VAL A 64 -1.63 13.47 -8.35
CA VAL A 64 -2.58 12.47 -7.80
C VAL A 64 -2.26 11.02 -8.16
N HIS A 65 -1.16 10.74 -8.84
CA HIS A 65 -0.82 9.37 -9.23
C HIS A 65 -0.66 8.43 -8.02
N PRO A 66 -0.02 8.81 -6.88
CA PRO A 66 0.06 7.96 -5.70
C PRO A 66 -1.30 7.63 -5.09
N PHE A 67 -2.30 8.51 -5.24
CA PHE A 67 -3.66 8.26 -4.76
C PHE A 67 -4.31 7.09 -5.49
N TYR A 68 -4.23 7.04 -6.82
CA TYR A 68 -4.76 5.91 -7.58
C TYR A 68 -4.05 4.60 -7.26
N ALA A 69 -2.74 4.63 -7.09
CA ALA A 69 -1.98 3.46 -6.66
C ALA A 69 -2.45 2.97 -5.27
N TRP A 70 -2.68 3.92 -4.36
CA TRP A 70 -3.17 3.62 -3.03
C TRP A 70 -4.63 3.09 -3.02
N TYR A 71 -5.52 3.62 -3.85
CA TYR A 71 -6.91 3.17 -3.88
C TYR A 71 -7.02 1.67 -4.21
N TRP A 72 -6.12 1.12 -5.01
CA TRP A 72 -6.07 -0.33 -5.24
C TRP A 72 -5.68 -1.10 -3.98
N ALA A 73 -4.69 -0.62 -3.24
CA ALA A 73 -4.28 -1.23 -1.97
C ALA A 73 -5.36 -1.07 -0.88
N ALA A 74 -5.96 0.11 -0.78
CA ALA A 74 -7.05 0.39 0.16
C ALA A 74 -8.29 -0.49 -0.11
N HIS A 75 -8.58 -0.78 -1.39
CA HIS A 75 -9.64 -1.72 -1.75
C HIS A 75 -9.34 -3.13 -1.24
N ALA A 76 -8.10 -3.60 -1.37
CA ALA A 76 -7.69 -4.88 -0.82
C ALA A 76 -7.82 -4.92 0.71
N LEU A 77 -7.41 -3.86 1.42
CA LEU A 77 -7.54 -3.72 2.87
C LEU A 77 -8.99 -3.82 3.34
N GLN A 78 -9.92 -3.28 2.56
CA GLN A 78 -11.36 -3.31 2.88
C GLN A 78 -11.92 -4.73 2.93
N TYR A 79 -11.38 -5.65 2.13
CA TYR A 79 -11.92 -7.02 1.98
C TYR A 79 -10.99 -8.12 2.51
N ALA A 80 -9.71 -7.86 2.64
CA ALA A 80 -8.74 -8.89 3.01
C ALA A 80 -8.73 -9.22 4.52
N GLY A 81 -9.38 -8.42 5.36
CA GLY A 81 -9.32 -8.52 6.83
C GLY A 81 -7.94 -8.09 7.36
N ASP A 82 -6.90 -8.86 7.09
CA ASP A 82 -5.52 -8.52 7.44
C ASP A 82 -4.56 -8.76 6.27
N ILE A 83 -3.55 -7.90 6.16
CA ILE A 83 -2.39 -8.08 5.29
C ILE A 83 -1.14 -8.08 6.19
N VAL A 84 -0.35 -9.15 6.11
CA VAL A 84 0.89 -9.31 6.88
C VAL A 84 2.07 -9.33 5.92
N VAL A 85 3.04 -8.43 6.14
CA VAL A 85 4.29 -8.36 5.38
C VAL A 85 5.41 -8.97 6.19
N VAL A 86 6.08 -9.97 5.61
CA VAL A 86 7.25 -10.61 6.21
C VAL A 86 8.52 -10.00 5.63
N GLY A 87 9.43 -9.56 6.50
CA GLY A 87 10.74 -9.04 6.10
C GLY A 87 10.75 -7.57 5.64
N GLY A 88 9.63 -6.86 5.76
CA GLY A 88 9.54 -5.43 5.48
C GLY A 88 10.06 -4.55 6.63
N ASP A 89 10.36 -3.29 6.32
CA ASP A 89 10.60 -2.27 7.34
C ASP A 89 9.34 -2.01 8.13
N ARG A 90 9.42 -2.15 9.45
CA ARG A 90 8.25 -2.11 10.35
C ARG A 90 7.49 -0.79 10.27
N GLU A 91 8.20 0.33 10.26
CA GLU A 91 7.57 1.65 10.22
C GLU A 91 6.84 1.87 8.90
N THR A 92 7.50 1.56 7.78
CA THR A 92 6.92 1.64 6.44
C THR A 92 5.69 0.76 6.30
N VAL A 93 5.77 -0.49 6.76
CA VAL A 93 4.66 -1.45 6.70
C VAL A 93 3.45 -0.98 7.51
N HIS A 94 3.69 -0.49 8.73
CA HIS A 94 2.61 0.02 9.59
C HIS A 94 1.98 1.30 9.01
N ARG A 95 2.77 2.18 8.38
CA ARG A 95 2.28 3.38 7.70
C ARG A 95 1.29 3.04 6.57
N LEU A 96 1.53 1.93 5.89
CA LEU A 96 0.61 1.39 4.88
C LEU A 96 -0.65 0.70 5.48
N GLY A 97 -0.79 0.66 6.79
CA GLY A 97 -1.90 -0.03 7.45
C GLY A 97 -1.79 -1.55 7.47
N PHE A 98 -0.61 -2.10 7.17
CA PHE A 98 -0.34 -3.53 7.18
C PHE A 98 0.28 -3.98 8.50
N LYS A 99 0.21 -5.27 8.80
CA LYS A 99 0.93 -5.89 9.91
C LYS A 99 2.32 -6.33 9.45
N CYS A 100 3.32 -6.23 10.32
CA CYS A 100 4.70 -6.65 10.01
C CYS A 100 5.06 -7.87 10.85
N ALA A 101 5.64 -8.88 10.19
CA ALA A 101 6.20 -10.07 10.82
C ALA A 101 7.69 -10.21 10.49
N SER A 102 8.48 -10.76 11.40
CA SER A 102 9.91 -11.00 11.22
C SER A 102 10.20 -12.32 10.52
N SER A 103 9.29 -13.26 10.60
CA SER A 103 9.37 -14.58 9.97
C SER A 103 8.00 -15.03 9.46
N LEU A 104 8.00 -16.08 8.67
CA LEU A 104 6.76 -16.71 8.20
C LEU A 104 6.00 -17.35 9.37
N GLU A 105 6.70 -17.89 10.34
CA GLU A 105 6.13 -18.45 11.57
C GLU A 105 5.37 -17.40 12.36
N ASP A 106 5.98 -16.22 12.58
CA ASP A 106 5.32 -15.08 13.25
C ASP A 106 4.07 -14.63 12.45
N ALA A 107 4.15 -14.64 11.12
CA ALA A 107 3.02 -14.28 10.27
C ALA A 107 1.86 -15.29 10.41
N PHE A 108 2.14 -16.57 10.56
CA PHE A 108 1.11 -17.58 10.82
C PHE A 108 0.49 -17.42 12.21
N GLU A 109 1.27 -17.08 13.24
CA GLU A 109 0.74 -16.78 14.58
C GLU A 109 -0.22 -15.58 14.56
N ILE A 110 0.14 -14.52 13.80
CA ILE A 110 -0.75 -13.37 13.57
C ILE A 110 -2.02 -13.83 12.83
N ALA A 111 -1.86 -14.70 11.82
CA ALA A 111 -2.98 -15.20 11.03
C ALA A 111 -3.97 -16.02 11.87
N GLU A 112 -3.49 -16.87 12.78
CA GLU A 112 -4.34 -17.70 13.65
C GLU A 112 -5.35 -16.85 14.43
N GLN A 113 -4.99 -15.62 14.79
CA GLN A 113 -5.88 -14.71 15.53
C GLN A 113 -7.08 -14.25 14.68
N THR A 114 -6.92 -14.18 13.36
CA THR A 114 -7.95 -13.68 12.43
C THR A 114 -8.73 -14.81 11.76
N VAL A 115 -8.04 -15.87 11.31
CA VAL A 115 -8.65 -16.94 10.50
C VAL A 115 -8.79 -18.27 11.25
N GLY A 116 -8.33 -18.34 12.50
CA GLY A 116 -8.35 -19.55 13.32
C GLY A 116 -7.16 -20.49 13.03
N ARG A 117 -7.08 -21.56 13.81
CA ARG A 117 -5.92 -22.45 13.88
C ARG A 117 -5.72 -23.38 12.65
N TYR A 118 -6.80 -23.66 11.92
CA TYR A 118 -6.76 -24.60 10.78
C TYR A 118 -7.44 -24.00 9.55
N PRO A 119 -6.92 -22.88 9.01
CA PRO A 119 -7.49 -22.27 7.82
C PRO A 119 -7.14 -23.06 6.56
N SER A 120 -7.93 -22.91 5.51
CA SER A 120 -7.48 -23.29 4.16
C SER A 120 -6.40 -22.30 3.70
N VAL A 121 -5.30 -22.82 3.16
CA VAL A 121 -4.17 -22.01 2.70
C VAL A 121 -4.00 -22.19 1.19
N THR A 122 -3.93 -21.08 0.46
CA THR A 122 -3.53 -21.07 -0.96
C THR A 122 -2.16 -20.42 -1.06
N HIS A 123 -1.17 -21.18 -1.55
CA HIS A 123 0.18 -20.69 -1.77
C HIS A 123 0.38 -20.30 -3.24
N ILE A 124 0.61 -18.99 -3.47
CA ILE A 124 0.88 -18.43 -4.80
C ILE A 124 2.39 -18.27 -4.95
N ARG A 125 3.02 -19.09 -5.80
CA ARG A 125 4.48 -19.16 -5.95
C ARG A 125 5.06 -18.14 -6.93
N THR A 126 4.21 -17.56 -7.77
CA THR A 126 4.62 -16.59 -8.79
C THR A 126 4.11 -15.19 -8.46
N PRO A 127 4.86 -14.15 -8.82
CA PRO A 127 4.38 -12.78 -8.59
C PRO A 127 3.05 -12.49 -9.29
N PRO A 128 2.36 -11.44 -8.89
CA PRO A 128 0.90 -11.28 -8.86
C PRO A 128 0.21 -11.00 -10.20
N LEU A 129 0.65 -11.57 -11.28
CA LEU A 129 -0.10 -11.53 -12.53
C LEU A 129 -1.03 -12.75 -12.58
N MET A 130 -2.11 -12.71 -11.82
CA MET A 130 -3.16 -13.73 -11.87
C MET A 130 -4.51 -13.07 -12.18
N LEU A 131 -5.28 -13.75 -13.03
CA LEU A 131 -6.71 -13.56 -13.12
C LEU A 131 -7.38 -14.69 -12.32
N ALA A 132 -8.12 -14.32 -11.28
CA ALA A 132 -8.93 -15.28 -10.55
C ALA A 132 -10.28 -15.42 -11.26
N ASP A 133 -10.59 -16.64 -11.70
CA ASP A 133 -11.95 -17.00 -12.17
C ASP A 133 -12.75 -17.46 -10.94
N VAL A 134 -13.57 -16.58 -10.43
CA VAL A 134 -14.44 -16.87 -9.29
C VAL A 134 -15.78 -17.36 -9.83
N LYS A 135 -16.05 -18.64 -9.60
CA LYS A 135 -17.34 -19.26 -9.94
C LYS A 135 -18.32 -19.14 -8.78
#